data_174a8222aa926abe7271d37f704261f9
#
_entry.id   174a8222aa926abe7271d37f704261f9
#
_cell.length_a   1.000
_cell.length_b   1.000
_cell.length_c   1.000
_cell.angle_alpha   90.00
_cell.angle_beta   90.00
_cell.angle_gamma   90.00
#
_symmetry.space_group_name_H-M   'P 1'
#
loop_
_entity.id
_entity.type
_entity.pdbx_description
1 polymer ?
#
loop_
_entity_poly.entity_id
_entity_poly.type
_entity_poly.pdbx_seq_one_letter_code
_entity_poly.pdbx_strand_id
1 'polypeptide(L)'
;SEGTYEDERSNDESQKLFLEQVRDGDRTIPPSLTDALIDFILGAGIKWWSYWDKKDTTGVLPSLSEVSSSYPHHAIMVHLSRLVEHQLIARRIVEIAWEKVKIDWNTFDLDNSPTDHPFMKKWADQKYRTSRLKPERAHMPYSEFHHFMQIALVITEQPIRQDVAPYNKYPGSPYTYLINSGDHGMRLYYDDAEPWEIKTKRAAIIVGGQILSRGLTIEGLSVSFFGRTAKMPMGDTVLQMGR
;
A
#
# COMPACT_ATOMS: atom_id res chain seq x y z
N SER A 1 -17.29 -29.68 18.62
CA SER A 1 -16.02 -28.96 18.27
C SER A 1 -15.41 -29.40 16.95
N GLU A 2 -15.81 -30.52 16.35
CA GLU A 2 -15.32 -30.98 15.03
C GLU A 2 -15.89 -30.14 13.89
N GLY A 3 -17.14 -29.69 13.94
CA GLY A 3 -17.75 -28.91 12.88
C GLY A 3 -17.15 -27.52 12.63
N THR A 4 -16.44 -26.94 13.61
CA THR A 4 -15.77 -25.64 13.43
C THR A 4 -14.45 -25.76 12.67
N TYR A 5 -13.74 -26.88 12.76
CA TYR A 5 -12.47 -27.12 12.06
C TYR A 5 -12.66 -27.43 10.58
N GLU A 6 -13.69 -28.20 10.22
CA GLU A 6 -14.03 -28.49 8.82
C GLU A 6 -14.54 -27.26 8.09
N ASP A 7 -15.33 -26.39 8.76
CA ASP A 7 -15.80 -25.12 8.20
C ASP A 7 -14.65 -24.12 7.97
N GLU A 8 -13.64 -24.08 8.83
CA GLU A 8 -12.46 -23.22 8.64
C GLU A 8 -11.57 -23.71 7.48
N ARG A 9 -11.33 -25.01 7.36
CA ARG A 9 -10.57 -25.61 6.26
C ARG A 9 -11.22 -25.37 4.91
N SER A 10 -12.51 -25.63 4.80
CA SER A 10 -13.29 -25.36 3.58
C SER A 10 -13.25 -23.87 3.15
N ASN A 11 -13.23 -22.95 4.13
CA ASN A 11 -13.11 -21.54 3.86
C ASN A 11 -11.70 -21.14 3.39
N ASP A 12 -10.65 -21.72 3.95
CA ASP A 12 -9.27 -21.48 3.55
C ASP A 12 -8.98 -21.99 2.12
N GLU A 13 -9.47 -23.19 1.78
CA GLU A 13 -9.35 -23.76 0.43
C GLU A 13 -10.13 -22.91 -0.61
N SER A 14 -11.33 -22.48 -0.28
CA SER A 14 -12.12 -21.58 -1.14
C SER A 14 -11.44 -20.24 -1.33
N GLN A 15 -10.80 -19.70 -0.30
CA GLN A 15 -10.03 -18.46 -0.39
C GLN A 15 -8.78 -18.64 -1.25
N LYS A 16 -8.07 -19.76 -1.12
CA LYS A 16 -6.92 -20.09 -1.95
C LYS A 16 -7.31 -20.13 -3.43
N LEU A 17 -8.35 -20.89 -3.76
CA LEU A 17 -8.85 -21.00 -5.11
C LEU A 17 -9.24 -19.63 -5.70
N PHE A 18 -9.91 -18.79 -4.92
CA PHE A 18 -10.24 -17.42 -5.33
C PHE A 18 -8.98 -16.60 -5.66
N LEU A 19 -7.97 -16.65 -4.79
CA LEU A 19 -6.71 -15.93 -5.01
C LEU A 19 -5.96 -16.45 -6.25
N GLU A 20 -5.94 -17.76 -6.46
CA GLU A 20 -5.34 -18.38 -7.64
C GLU A 20 -6.05 -17.95 -8.92
N GLN A 21 -7.38 -17.97 -8.94
CA GLN A 21 -8.16 -17.50 -10.08
C GLN A 21 -7.92 -16.03 -10.42
N VAL A 22 -7.76 -15.17 -9.41
CA VAL A 22 -7.42 -13.76 -9.63
C VAL A 22 -5.99 -13.61 -10.17
N ARG A 23 -5.03 -14.37 -9.62
CA ARG A 23 -3.63 -14.37 -10.10
C ARG A 23 -3.53 -14.80 -11.55
N ASP A 24 -4.26 -15.82 -11.94
CA ASP A 24 -4.18 -16.45 -13.26
C ASP A 24 -5.05 -15.74 -14.32
N GLY A 25 -5.80 -14.73 -13.89
CA GLY A 25 -6.63 -13.91 -14.78
C GLY A 25 -8.03 -14.46 -15.04
N ASP A 26 -8.40 -15.57 -14.39
CA ASP A 26 -9.75 -16.17 -14.49
C ASP A 26 -10.80 -15.34 -13.74
N ARG A 27 -10.35 -14.46 -12.85
CA ARG A 27 -11.18 -13.46 -12.16
C ARG A 27 -10.55 -12.10 -12.17
N THR A 28 -11.38 -11.08 -12.18
CA THR A 28 -10.94 -9.69 -12.10
C THR A 28 -10.38 -9.35 -10.72
N ILE A 29 -9.34 -8.53 -10.70
CA ILE A 29 -8.83 -7.94 -9.47
C ILE A 29 -9.96 -7.14 -8.82
N PRO A 30 -10.16 -7.26 -7.50
CA PRO A 30 -11.15 -6.47 -6.79
C PRO A 30 -10.93 -4.96 -7.03
N PRO A 31 -11.91 -4.22 -7.55
CA PRO A 31 -11.76 -2.77 -7.77
C PRO A 31 -11.35 -2.02 -6.50
N SER A 32 -11.83 -2.47 -5.35
CA SER A 32 -11.47 -1.90 -4.04
C SER A 32 -9.97 -1.99 -3.70
N LEU A 33 -9.25 -3.00 -4.22
CA LEU A 33 -7.80 -3.08 -4.05
C LEU A 33 -7.09 -2.02 -4.90
N THR A 34 -7.51 -1.86 -6.15
CA THR A 34 -6.99 -0.80 -7.02
C THR A 34 -7.29 0.58 -6.42
N ASP A 35 -8.49 0.79 -5.91
CA ASP A 35 -8.90 1.99 -5.20
C ASP A 35 -8.02 2.30 -3.99
N ALA A 36 -7.70 1.29 -3.18
CA ALA A 36 -6.83 1.46 -2.02
C ALA A 36 -5.40 1.83 -2.41
N LEU A 37 -4.89 1.31 -3.51
CA LEU A 37 -3.58 1.67 -4.04
C LEU A 37 -3.55 3.10 -4.61
N ILE A 38 -4.64 3.56 -5.22
CA ILE A 38 -4.79 4.95 -5.64
C ILE A 38 -4.86 5.86 -4.40
N ASP A 39 -5.64 5.50 -3.39
CA ASP A 39 -5.72 6.24 -2.13
C ASP A 39 -4.34 6.33 -1.43
N PHE A 40 -3.52 5.30 -1.55
CA PHE A 40 -2.14 5.31 -1.05
C PHE A 40 -1.30 6.38 -1.77
N ILE A 41 -1.35 6.47 -3.09
CA ILE A 41 -0.59 7.49 -3.85
C ILE A 41 -1.09 8.91 -3.52
N LEU A 42 -2.40 9.12 -3.51
CA LEU A 42 -3.01 10.40 -3.15
C LEU A 42 -2.67 10.80 -1.70
N GLY A 43 -2.70 9.83 -0.79
CA GLY A 43 -2.34 10.04 0.62
C GLY A 43 -0.88 10.44 0.80
N ALA A 44 0.04 9.85 0.03
CA ALA A 44 1.45 10.25 0.02
C ALA A 44 1.61 11.70 -0.43
N GLY A 45 0.95 12.08 -1.53
CA GLY A 45 0.95 13.45 -2.04
C GLY A 45 0.50 14.45 -0.98
N ILE A 46 -0.64 14.20 -0.33
CA ILE A 46 -1.19 15.08 0.71
C ILE A 46 -0.25 15.17 1.92
N LYS A 47 0.28 14.03 2.38
CA LYS A 47 1.14 13.96 3.55
C LYS A 47 2.45 14.70 3.33
N TRP A 48 3.11 14.46 2.21
CA TRP A 48 4.41 15.02 1.92
C TRP A 48 4.33 16.49 1.52
N TRP A 49 3.31 16.89 0.75
CA TRP A 49 3.02 18.29 0.53
C TRP A 49 2.81 19.05 1.85
N SER A 50 1.99 18.51 2.74
CA SER A 50 1.73 19.14 4.04
C SER A 50 2.96 19.19 4.96
N TYR A 51 3.91 18.28 4.78
CA TYR A 51 5.17 18.29 5.50
C TYR A 51 6.11 19.36 4.95
N TRP A 52 6.19 19.46 3.63
CA TRP A 52 6.96 20.46 2.92
C TRP A 52 6.44 21.88 3.19
N ASP A 53 5.16 22.12 2.97
CA ASP A 53 4.50 23.43 3.16
C ASP A 53 4.74 24.03 4.56
N LYS A 54 4.89 23.18 5.59
CA LYS A 54 5.19 23.62 6.95
C LYS A 54 6.66 23.96 7.20
N LYS A 55 7.56 23.40 6.43
CA LYS A 55 9.01 23.51 6.67
C LYS A 55 9.73 24.42 5.70
N ASP A 56 9.23 24.50 4.48
CA ASP A 56 9.92 25.21 3.43
C ASP A 56 9.44 26.67 3.35
N THR A 57 10.39 27.59 3.46
CA THR A 57 10.20 29.01 3.24
C THR A 57 10.67 29.49 1.86
N THR A 58 11.25 28.58 1.06
CA THR A 58 11.87 28.93 -0.23
C THR A 58 10.91 28.73 -1.41
N GLY A 59 9.87 27.92 -1.24
CA GLY A 59 8.94 27.55 -2.31
C GLY A 59 9.55 26.58 -3.35
N VAL A 60 10.73 26.01 -3.08
CA VAL A 60 11.38 25.05 -3.97
C VAL A 60 10.91 23.63 -3.66
N LEU A 61 10.37 22.94 -4.65
CA LEU A 61 9.93 21.56 -4.49
C LEU A 61 11.13 20.60 -4.22
N PRO A 62 11.00 19.67 -3.27
CA PRO A 62 12.09 18.78 -2.89
C PRO A 62 12.42 17.78 -3.99
N SER A 63 13.68 17.37 -4.04
CA SER A 63 14.13 16.31 -4.93
C SER A 63 13.67 14.92 -4.45
N LEU A 64 13.71 13.92 -5.34
CA LEU A 64 13.48 12.50 -5.00
C LEU A 64 14.40 12.04 -3.85
N SER A 65 15.70 12.41 -3.89
CA SER A 65 16.66 12.04 -2.87
C SER A 65 16.31 12.60 -1.49
N GLU A 66 15.87 13.85 -1.45
CA GLU A 66 15.47 14.52 -0.23
C GLU A 66 14.21 13.87 0.39
N VAL A 67 13.19 13.60 -0.42
CA VAL A 67 12.00 12.90 0.05
C VAL A 67 12.34 11.50 0.54
N SER A 68 13.19 10.77 -0.18
CA SER A 68 13.61 9.42 0.20
C SER A 68 14.39 9.35 1.52
N SER A 69 15.11 10.41 1.88
CA SER A 69 15.97 10.43 3.07
C SER A 69 15.31 11.05 4.31
N SER A 70 14.53 12.11 4.16
CA SER A 70 14.14 12.96 5.29
C SER A 70 12.62 13.15 5.49
N TYR A 71 11.80 12.69 4.56
CA TYR A 71 10.34 12.82 4.69
C TYR A 71 9.74 11.68 5.54
N PRO A 72 8.58 11.89 6.15
CA PRO A 72 7.93 10.86 6.94
C PRO A 72 7.52 9.66 6.08
N HIS A 73 7.64 8.45 6.65
CA HIS A 73 7.19 7.24 5.99
C HIS A 73 5.70 7.29 5.65
N HIS A 74 5.33 6.65 4.53
CA HIS A 74 3.97 6.49 4.08
C HIS A 74 3.78 5.06 3.59
N ALA A 75 2.85 4.32 4.17
CA ALA A 75 2.68 2.91 3.88
C ALA A 75 1.21 2.52 3.67
N ILE A 76 1.02 1.55 2.79
CA ILE A 76 -0.21 0.76 2.70
C ILE A 76 0.05 -0.66 3.17
N MET A 77 -0.85 -1.19 3.98
CA MET A 77 -0.90 -2.59 4.38
C MET A 77 -2.01 -3.32 3.64
N VAL A 78 -1.67 -4.43 2.99
CA VAL A 78 -2.63 -5.29 2.28
C VAL A 78 -2.67 -6.67 2.93
N HIS A 79 -3.82 -7.04 3.43
CA HIS A 79 -4.09 -8.32 4.07
C HIS A 79 -5.18 -9.07 3.31
N LEU A 80 -4.78 -10.03 2.47
CA LEU A 80 -5.71 -10.85 1.70
C LEU A 80 -5.94 -12.23 2.33
N SER A 81 -4.98 -12.76 3.09
CA SER A 81 -5.11 -14.06 3.76
C SER A 81 -4.28 -14.13 5.05
N ARG A 82 -4.77 -14.93 6.01
CA ARG A 82 -4.04 -15.26 7.24
C ARG A 82 -2.93 -16.28 7.04
N LEU A 83 -3.04 -17.13 6.01
CA LEU A 83 -2.14 -18.25 5.77
C LEU A 83 -0.89 -17.80 5.03
N VAL A 84 0.27 -18.27 5.49
CA VAL A 84 1.57 -17.93 4.93
C VAL A 84 1.68 -18.34 3.46
N GLU A 85 1.18 -19.52 3.12
CA GLU A 85 1.20 -20.05 1.75
C GLU A 85 0.38 -19.21 0.75
N HIS A 86 -0.68 -18.56 1.23
CA HIS A 86 -1.49 -17.67 0.38
C HIS A 86 -0.87 -16.30 0.16
N GLN A 87 0.10 -15.90 0.98
CA GLN A 87 0.64 -14.54 0.96
C GLN A 87 1.52 -14.28 -0.26
N LEU A 88 2.18 -15.31 -0.81
CA LEU A 88 2.88 -15.19 -2.08
C LEU A 88 1.92 -14.93 -3.24
N ILE A 89 0.78 -15.63 -3.25
CA ILE A 89 -0.28 -15.40 -4.24
C ILE A 89 -0.86 -14.00 -4.05
N ALA A 90 -1.16 -13.62 -2.81
CA ALA A 90 -1.66 -12.30 -2.47
C ALA A 90 -0.69 -11.18 -2.91
N ARG A 91 0.60 -11.36 -2.69
CA ARG A 91 1.64 -10.45 -3.17
C ARG A 91 1.56 -10.27 -4.68
N ARG A 92 1.46 -11.36 -5.44
CA ARG A 92 1.36 -11.31 -6.90
C ARG A 92 0.11 -10.56 -7.37
N ILE A 93 -1.01 -10.75 -6.70
CA ILE A 93 -2.25 -10.01 -6.99
C ILE A 93 -2.07 -8.50 -6.77
N VAL A 94 -1.41 -8.12 -5.66
CA VAL A 94 -1.11 -6.71 -5.37
C VAL A 94 -0.19 -6.10 -6.45
N GLU A 95 0.79 -6.86 -6.91
CA GLU A 95 1.68 -6.42 -7.99
C GLU A 95 0.94 -6.21 -9.31
N ILE A 96 0.03 -7.12 -9.68
CA ILE A 96 -0.80 -6.96 -10.86
C ILE A 96 -1.73 -5.74 -10.71
N ALA A 97 -2.32 -5.53 -9.53
CA ALA A 97 -3.13 -4.35 -9.25
C ALA A 97 -2.30 -3.05 -9.34
N TRP A 98 -1.06 -3.09 -8.86
CA TRP A 98 -0.15 -1.95 -8.94
C TRP A 98 0.22 -1.60 -10.40
N GLU A 99 0.48 -2.59 -11.25
CA GLU A 99 0.70 -2.35 -12.68
C GLU A 99 -0.49 -1.63 -13.32
N LYS A 100 -1.71 -2.01 -12.96
CA LYS A 100 -2.91 -1.32 -13.42
C LYS A 100 -2.95 0.13 -12.93
N VAL A 101 -2.64 0.38 -11.67
CA VAL A 101 -2.58 1.75 -11.10
C VAL A 101 -1.55 2.61 -11.86
N LYS A 102 -0.41 2.04 -12.25
CA LYS A 102 0.59 2.76 -13.06
C LYS A 102 0.07 3.11 -14.46
N ILE A 103 -0.64 2.19 -15.09
CA ILE A 103 -1.27 2.47 -16.40
C ILE A 103 -2.26 3.62 -16.26
N ASP A 104 -3.14 3.56 -15.25
CA ASP A 104 -4.10 4.61 -14.97
C ASP A 104 -3.40 5.95 -14.67
N TRP A 105 -2.29 5.92 -13.89
CA TRP A 105 -1.48 7.11 -13.62
C TRP A 105 -0.88 7.74 -14.88
N ASN A 106 -0.33 6.94 -15.79
CA ASN A 106 0.29 7.42 -17.02
C ASN A 106 -0.71 8.08 -17.99
N THR A 107 -1.99 7.81 -17.81
CA THR A 107 -3.08 8.44 -18.60
C THR A 107 -3.81 9.53 -17.83
N PHE A 108 -3.44 9.77 -16.57
CA PHE A 108 -4.08 10.76 -15.72
C PHE A 108 -3.57 12.17 -16.01
N ASP A 109 -4.50 13.04 -16.37
CA ASP A 109 -4.30 14.47 -16.52
C ASP A 109 -5.49 15.18 -15.85
N LEU A 110 -5.23 16.03 -14.86
CA LEU A 110 -6.29 16.68 -14.10
C LEU A 110 -7.21 17.54 -14.95
N ASP A 111 -6.66 18.19 -15.98
CA ASP A 111 -7.40 19.12 -16.81
C ASP A 111 -8.16 18.43 -17.95
N ASN A 112 -7.69 17.27 -18.39
CA ASN A 112 -8.20 16.58 -19.58
C ASN A 112 -8.78 15.18 -19.30
N SER A 113 -8.50 14.56 -18.14
CA SER A 113 -9.06 13.25 -17.83
C SER A 113 -10.57 13.31 -17.60
N PRO A 114 -11.32 12.34 -18.11
CA PRO A 114 -12.76 12.27 -17.88
C PRO A 114 -13.06 12.06 -16.38
N THR A 115 -14.24 12.51 -15.95
CA THR A 115 -14.67 12.43 -14.53
C THR A 115 -14.77 11.00 -14.00
N ASP A 116 -14.88 10.01 -14.85
CA ASP A 116 -14.89 8.59 -14.50
C ASP A 116 -13.49 7.98 -14.43
N HIS A 117 -12.44 8.71 -14.78
CA HIS A 117 -11.07 8.25 -14.59
C HIS A 117 -10.80 7.93 -13.10
N PRO A 118 -10.15 6.77 -12.77
CA PRO A 118 -9.99 6.31 -11.38
C PRO A 118 -9.34 7.36 -10.46
N PHE A 119 -8.26 8.00 -10.90
CA PHE A 119 -7.59 9.05 -10.13
C PHE A 119 -8.46 10.30 -9.98
N MET A 120 -9.24 10.67 -11.01
CA MET A 120 -10.10 11.85 -10.94
C MET A 120 -11.20 11.67 -9.89
N LYS A 121 -11.87 10.51 -9.87
CA LYS A 121 -12.88 10.19 -8.83
C LYS A 121 -12.30 10.30 -7.43
N LYS A 122 -11.15 9.68 -7.21
CA LYS A 122 -10.49 9.68 -5.90
C LYS A 122 -9.95 11.05 -5.52
N TRP A 123 -9.38 11.79 -6.48
CA TRP A 123 -8.95 13.16 -6.25
C TRP A 123 -10.08 14.07 -5.78
N ALA A 124 -11.22 14.03 -6.44
CA ALA A 124 -12.39 14.82 -6.06
C ALA A 124 -12.86 14.52 -4.63
N ASP A 125 -12.93 13.24 -4.26
CA ASP A 125 -13.29 12.81 -2.90
C ASP A 125 -12.25 13.25 -1.86
N GLN A 126 -10.97 13.03 -2.12
CA GLN A 126 -9.88 13.41 -1.21
C GLN A 126 -9.78 14.94 -1.05
N LYS A 127 -9.92 15.70 -2.11
CA LYS A 127 -9.96 17.17 -2.06
C LYS A 127 -11.12 17.66 -1.21
N TYR A 128 -12.31 17.07 -1.37
CA TYR A 128 -13.48 17.40 -0.57
C TYR A 128 -13.25 17.09 0.91
N ARG A 129 -12.74 15.90 1.23
CA ARG A 129 -12.46 15.51 2.62
C ARG A 129 -11.38 16.37 3.25
N THR A 130 -10.30 16.63 2.53
CA THR A 130 -9.17 17.43 3.03
C THR A 130 -9.60 18.85 3.31
N SER A 131 -10.33 19.49 2.40
CA SER A 131 -10.80 20.87 2.58
C SER A 131 -11.84 21.00 3.71
N ARG A 132 -12.65 19.95 3.95
CA ARG A 132 -13.61 19.95 5.05
C ARG A 132 -12.96 19.76 6.41
N LEU A 133 -11.94 18.89 6.50
CA LEU A 133 -11.28 18.57 7.77
C LEU A 133 -10.16 19.55 8.12
N LYS A 134 -9.55 20.14 7.12
CA LYS A 134 -8.44 21.09 7.23
C LYS A 134 -8.57 22.18 6.17
N PRO A 135 -9.39 23.21 6.44
CA PRO A 135 -9.66 24.30 5.47
C PRO A 135 -8.41 24.99 4.95
N GLU A 136 -7.34 25.06 5.77
CA GLU A 136 -6.05 25.60 5.38
C GLU A 136 -5.38 24.86 4.21
N ARG A 137 -5.79 23.64 3.93
CA ARG A 137 -5.29 22.82 2.82
C ARG A 137 -6.15 22.93 1.55
N ALA A 138 -7.22 23.69 1.58
CA ALA A 138 -8.08 23.88 0.41
C ALA A 138 -7.36 24.53 -0.78
N HIS A 139 -6.23 25.19 -0.52
CA HIS A 139 -5.43 25.93 -1.52
C HIS A 139 -4.24 25.14 -2.06
N MET A 140 -4.14 23.83 -1.77
CA MET A 140 -3.03 23.01 -2.26
C MET A 140 -2.96 23.04 -3.80
N PRO A 141 -1.89 23.60 -4.38
CA PRO A 141 -1.74 23.64 -5.83
C PRO A 141 -1.58 22.23 -6.40
N TYR A 142 -2.29 21.95 -7.49
CA TYR A 142 -2.22 20.63 -8.11
C TYR A 142 -0.81 20.26 -8.56
N SER A 143 -0.08 21.18 -9.14
CA SER A 143 1.29 20.93 -9.64
C SER A 143 2.24 20.46 -8.55
N GLU A 144 2.15 21.07 -7.35
CA GLU A 144 2.96 20.69 -6.19
C GLU A 144 2.52 19.31 -5.67
N PHE A 145 1.22 19.09 -5.56
CA PHE A 145 0.65 17.82 -5.14
C PHE A 145 1.01 16.68 -6.11
N HIS A 146 0.91 16.92 -7.41
CA HIS A 146 1.29 15.97 -8.46
C HIS A 146 2.77 15.59 -8.37
N HIS A 147 3.64 16.55 -8.06
CA HIS A 147 5.06 16.28 -7.85
C HIS A 147 5.30 15.24 -6.75
N PHE A 148 4.64 15.39 -5.59
CA PHE A 148 4.77 14.42 -4.50
C PHE A 148 4.17 13.05 -4.82
N MET A 149 3.06 12.99 -5.55
CA MET A 149 2.50 11.73 -6.04
C MET A 149 3.46 11.01 -6.98
N GLN A 150 4.09 11.75 -7.91
CA GLN A 150 5.10 11.21 -8.82
C GLN A 150 6.30 10.64 -8.06
N ILE A 151 6.78 11.36 -7.04
CA ILE A 151 7.87 10.86 -6.17
C ILE A 151 7.43 9.59 -5.43
N ALA A 152 6.19 9.53 -4.94
CA ALA A 152 5.68 8.34 -4.25
C ALA A 152 5.69 7.11 -5.15
N LEU A 153 5.24 7.26 -6.41
CA LEU A 153 5.31 6.19 -7.41
C LEU A 153 6.75 5.72 -7.63
N VAL A 154 7.67 6.66 -7.89
CA VAL A 154 9.08 6.34 -8.12
C VAL A 154 9.71 5.62 -6.92
N ILE A 155 9.48 6.10 -5.70
CA ILE A 155 10.01 5.45 -4.48
C ILE A 155 9.40 4.04 -4.32
N THR A 156 8.10 3.89 -4.56
CA THR A 156 7.45 2.58 -4.46
C THR A 156 8.08 1.57 -5.41
N GLU A 157 8.48 1.97 -6.60
CA GLU A 157 9.08 1.11 -7.63
C GLU A 157 10.59 0.86 -7.45
N GLN A 158 11.25 1.53 -6.52
CA GLN A 158 12.64 1.21 -6.22
C GLN A 158 12.75 -0.23 -5.71
N PRO A 159 13.76 -1.01 -6.17
CA PRO A 159 13.98 -2.36 -5.70
C PRO A 159 14.23 -2.39 -4.18
N ILE A 160 13.66 -3.35 -3.50
CA ILE A 160 13.98 -3.62 -2.10
C ILE A 160 15.28 -4.40 -2.07
N ARG A 161 16.32 -3.81 -1.50
CA ARG A 161 17.67 -4.37 -1.41
C ARG A 161 17.87 -5.13 -0.09
N GLN A 162 17.02 -6.08 0.19
CA GLN A 162 17.26 -6.97 1.32
C GLN A 162 17.85 -8.27 0.76
N ASP A 163 19.10 -8.57 1.10
CA ASP A 163 19.80 -9.81 0.76
C ASP A 163 19.22 -11.00 1.58
N VAL A 164 17.92 -11.16 1.52
CA VAL A 164 17.26 -12.31 2.10
C VAL A 164 17.25 -13.39 1.04
N ALA A 165 18.00 -14.45 1.27
CA ALA A 165 18.19 -15.61 0.37
C ALA A 165 16.94 -16.17 -0.34
N PRO A 166 15.71 -16.02 0.18
CA PRO A 166 14.50 -16.48 -0.51
C PRO A 166 14.08 -15.65 -1.72
N TYR A 167 14.58 -14.43 -1.87
CA TYR A 167 14.18 -13.54 -2.97
C TYR A 167 14.52 -14.11 -4.36
N ASN A 168 15.64 -14.84 -4.44
CA ASN A 168 16.10 -15.47 -5.70
C ASN A 168 15.27 -16.69 -6.10
N LYS A 169 14.50 -17.25 -5.18
CA LYS A 169 13.75 -18.49 -5.43
C LYS A 169 12.36 -18.26 -6.03
N TYR A 170 11.81 -17.05 -5.83
CA TYR A 170 10.50 -16.67 -6.37
C TYR A 170 10.64 -15.35 -7.11
N PRO A 171 10.70 -15.37 -8.45
CA PRO A 171 10.74 -14.16 -9.25
C PRO A 171 9.42 -13.40 -9.07
N GLY A 172 9.37 -12.54 -8.08
CA GLY A 172 8.32 -11.59 -7.82
C GLY A 172 8.87 -10.19 -7.96
N SER A 173 7.99 -9.20 -8.09
CA SER A 173 8.40 -7.81 -8.14
C SER A 173 9.21 -7.44 -6.89
N PRO A 174 10.34 -6.78 -7.04
CA PRO A 174 11.14 -6.30 -5.91
C PRO A 174 10.49 -5.12 -5.16
N TYR A 175 9.26 -4.74 -5.47
CA TYR A 175 8.65 -3.49 -5.00
C TYR A 175 7.81 -3.62 -3.73
N THR A 176 7.28 -4.82 -3.42
CA THR A 176 6.40 -5.04 -2.28
C THR A 176 7.10 -5.78 -1.15
N TYR A 177 6.90 -5.32 0.08
CA TYR A 177 7.37 -6.03 1.28
C TYR A 177 6.42 -7.17 1.61
N LEU A 178 6.93 -8.39 1.68
CA LEU A 178 6.18 -9.55 2.16
C LEU A 178 6.54 -9.82 3.62
N ILE A 179 5.60 -9.59 4.52
CA ILE A 179 5.81 -9.75 5.96
C ILE A 179 5.03 -10.97 6.46
N ASN A 180 5.76 -12.02 6.77
CA ASN A 180 5.17 -13.24 7.33
C ASN A 180 6.14 -13.93 8.30
N SER A 181 5.69 -14.99 8.95
CA SER A 181 6.50 -15.81 9.88
C SER A 181 7.25 -16.97 9.20
N GLY A 182 7.12 -17.11 7.88
CA GLY A 182 7.81 -18.14 7.11
C GLY A 182 9.18 -17.68 6.60
N ASP A 183 9.88 -18.61 5.93
CA ASP A 183 11.24 -18.40 5.40
C ASP A 183 11.37 -17.29 4.35
N HIS A 184 10.23 -16.80 3.87
CA HIS A 184 10.15 -15.76 2.84
C HIS A 184 9.78 -14.38 3.40
N GLY A 185 9.66 -14.28 4.73
CA GLY A 185 9.31 -13.04 5.41
C GLY A 185 10.44 -12.02 5.36
N MET A 186 10.10 -10.79 5.03
CA MET A 186 10.99 -9.64 5.09
C MET A 186 10.85 -8.92 6.43
N ARG A 187 11.79 -8.03 6.71
CA ARG A 187 11.74 -7.15 7.88
C ARG A 187 11.56 -5.69 7.44
N LEU A 188 10.99 -4.89 8.32
CA LEU A 188 10.90 -3.45 8.16
C LEU A 188 11.95 -2.80 9.07
N TYR A 189 12.77 -1.94 8.50
CA TYR A 189 13.86 -1.23 9.17
C TYR A 189 13.62 0.27 9.05
N TYR A 190 13.40 0.94 10.18
CA TYR A 190 13.13 2.37 10.24
C TYR A 190 14.21 3.16 10.96
N ASP A 191 15.10 2.46 11.67
CA ASP A 191 16.17 3.09 12.44
C ASP A 191 17.18 3.80 11.52
N ASP A 192 17.53 5.03 11.87
CA ASP A 192 18.53 5.82 11.13
C ASP A 192 19.95 5.25 11.26
N ALA A 193 20.21 4.40 12.24
CA ALA A 193 21.48 3.69 12.38
C ALA A 193 21.66 2.55 11.38
N GLU A 194 20.57 2.06 10.76
CA GLU A 194 20.66 0.99 9.78
C GLU A 194 21.18 1.48 8.42
N PRO A 195 21.93 0.64 7.69
CA PRO A 195 22.37 0.95 6.32
C PRO A 195 21.19 1.31 5.42
N TRP A 196 21.34 2.35 4.60
CA TRP A 196 20.27 2.85 3.72
C TRP A 196 19.74 1.80 2.75
N GLU A 197 20.57 0.82 2.38
CA GLU A 197 20.25 -0.26 1.45
C GLU A 197 19.16 -1.19 1.96
N ILE A 198 19.06 -1.35 3.28
CA ILE A 198 18.06 -2.22 3.91
C ILE A 198 16.90 -1.45 4.52
N LYS A 199 16.99 -0.13 4.60
CA LYS A 199 15.90 0.70 5.15
C LYS A 199 14.59 0.50 4.38
N THR A 200 13.51 0.53 5.13
CA THR A 200 12.18 0.55 4.54
C THR A 200 11.97 1.82 3.73
N LYS A 201 11.52 1.69 2.50
CA LYS A 201 11.24 2.82 1.60
C LYS A 201 10.26 3.81 2.23
N ARG A 202 10.40 5.09 1.89
CA ARG A 202 9.47 6.14 2.37
C ARG A 202 8.05 5.94 1.85
N ALA A 203 7.88 5.37 0.65
CA ALA A 203 6.59 4.87 0.15
C ALA A 203 6.65 3.34 0.06
N ALA A 204 5.85 2.61 0.84
CA ALA A 204 5.95 1.17 0.97
C ALA A 204 4.60 0.47 0.82
N ILE A 205 4.54 -0.53 -0.05
CA ILE A 205 3.43 -1.49 -0.13
C ILE A 205 3.83 -2.73 0.67
N ILE A 206 3.06 -3.04 1.70
CA ILE A 206 3.31 -4.12 2.64
C ILE A 206 2.20 -5.16 2.50
N VAL A 207 2.56 -6.38 2.13
CA VAL A 207 1.65 -7.51 2.03
C VAL A 207 1.95 -8.47 3.17
N GLY A 208 0.94 -8.91 3.88
CA GLY A 208 1.17 -9.83 4.97
C GLY A 208 -0.08 -10.44 5.55
N GLY A 209 0.15 -11.34 6.50
CA GLY A 209 -0.89 -12.07 7.20
C GLY A 209 -1.11 -11.60 8.64
N GLN A 210 -1.41 -12.56 9.49
CA GLN A 210 -1.76 -12.33 10.90
C GLN A 210 -0.67 -11.62 11.72
N ILE A 211 0.59 -11.71 11.31
CA ILE A 211 1.70 -11.04 11.99
C ILE A 211 1.56 -9.51 11.95
N LEU A 212 0.93 -8.97 10.91
CA LEU A 212 0.65 -7.54 10.79
C LEU A 212 -0.38 -7.04 11.81
N SER A 213 -1.24 -7.93 12.30
CA SER A 213 -2.25 -7.59 13.31
C SER A 213 -1.76 -7.73 14.76
N ARG A 214 -0.57 -8.30 14.97
CA ARG A 214 -0.06 -8.66 16.30
C ARG A 214 1.23 -7.93 16.67
N GLY A 215 1.19 -6.58 16.70
CA GLY A 215 2.26 -5.80 17.32
C GLY A 215 3.45 -5.44 16.42
N LEU A 216 3.34 -5.62 15.11
CA LEU A 216 4.32 -5.03 14.20
C LEU A 216 3.99 -3.54 14.02
N THR A 217 4.94 -2.69 14.36
CA THR A 217 4.82 -1.25 14.06
C THR A 217 5.15 -0.99 12.60
N ILE A 218 4.19 -0.42 11.87
CA ILE A 218 4.40 0.06 10.51
C ILE A 218 4.41 1.58 10.56
N GLU A 219 5.59 2.16 10.42
CA GLU A 219 5.69 3.62 10.41
C GLU A 219 4.98 4.20 9.18
N GLY A 220 4.18 5.22 9.45
CA GLY A 220 3.48 5.94 8.40
C GLY A 220 2.34 5.18 7.77
N LEU A 221 1.82 4.11 8.38
CA LEU A 221 0.65 3.39 7.89
C LEU A 221 -0.52 4.36 7.70
N SER A 222 -0.98 4.49 6.48
CA SER A 222 -2.02 5.46 6.09
C SER A 222 -3.23 4.77 5.47
N VAL A 223 -3.02 3.63 4.82
CA VAL A 223 -4.08 2.83 4.22
C VAL A 223 -3.96 1.38 4.69
N SER A 224 -5.09 0.79 5.04
CA SER A 224 -5.17 -0.63 5.38
C SER A 224 -6.26 -1.28 4.53
N PHE A 225 -5.87 -2.26 3.73
CA PHE A 225 -6.80 -3.02 2.90
C PHE A 225 -6.95 -4.44 3.42
N PHE A 226 -8.17 -4.82 3.75
CA PHE A 226 -8.54 -6.16 4.20
C PHE A 226 -9.47 -6.81 3.18
N GLY A 227 -8.93 -7.71 2.36
CA GLY A 227 -9.70 -8.48 1.37
C GLY A 227 -10.31 -9.77 1.92
N ARG A 228 -10.39 -9.89 3.23
CA ARG A 228 -10.88 -11.07 3.93
C ARG A 228 -12.31 -10.86 4.38
N THR A 229 -13.21 -11.74 3.96
CA THR A 229 -14.55 -11.85 4.53
C THR A 229 -14.50 -12.76 5.76
N ALA A 230 -14.65 -12.23 6.95
CA ALA A 230 -14.96 -13.03 8.12
C ALA A 230 -16.47 -13.22 8.20
N LYS A 231 -16.96 -14.46 8.37
CA LYS A 231 -18.39 -14.74 8.60
C LYS A 231 -18.91 -14.02 9.85
N MET A 232 -18.04 -13.76 10.83
CA MET A 232 -18.29 -12.90 12.00
C MET A 232 -16.99 -12.19 12.38
N PRO A 233 -16.78 -10.93 12.00
CA PRO A 233 -15.65 -10.15 12.51
C PRO A 233 -15.89 -9.89 14.01
N MET A 234 -15.02 -10.43 14.88
CA MET A 234 -15.02 -10.02 16.28
C MET A 234 -14.57 -8.55 16.35
N GLY A 235 -15.32 -7.73 17.05
CA GLY A 235 -15.07 -6.28 17.12
C GLY A 235 -13.68 -5.92 17.68
N ASP A 236 -13.12 -6.74 18.57
CA ASP A 236 -11.77 -6.60 19.09
C ASP A 236 -10.70 -6.80 18.00
N THR A 237 -10.91 -7.74 17.08
CA THR A 237 -10.00 -7.97 15.93
C THR A 237 -9.99 -6.76 15.00
N VAL A 238 -11.15 -6.16 14.71
CA VAL A 238 -11.26 -4.96 13.87
C VAL A 238 -10.58 -3.77 14.55
N LEU A 239 -10.78 -3.61 15.86
CA LEU A 239 -10.15 -2.55 16.65
C LEU A 239 -8.63 -2.73 16.79
N GLN A 240 -8.13 -3.97 16.88
CA GLN A 240 -6.68 -4.25 16.92
C GLN A 240 -6.00 -3.98 15.57
N MET A 241 -6.70 -4.19 14.45
CA MET A 241 -6.19 -3.95 13.11
C MET A 241 -6.22 -2.46 12.71
N GLY A 242 -7.03 -1.65 13.38
CA GLY A 242 -7.18 -0.21 13.11
C GLY A 242 -6.35 0.72 13.99
N ARG A 243 -5.43 0.17 14.80
CA ARG A 243 -4.55 0.96 15.69
C ARG A 243 -3.30 1.46 15.01
#